data_9d6c8208d3c17c92c9cb85f1d5efa6b6
#
_entry.id   9d6c8208d3c17c92c9cb85f1d5efa6b6
#
_cell.length_a   1.000
_cell.length_b   1.000
_cell.length_c   1.000
_cell.angle_alpha   90.00
_cell.angle_beta   90.00
_cell.angle_gamma   90.00
#
_symmetry.space_group_name_H-M   'P 1'
#
loop_
_entity.id
_entity.type
_entity.pdbx_description
1 polymer ?
#
loop_
_entity_poly.entity_id
_entity_poly.type
_entity_poly.pdbx_seq_one_letter_code
_entity_poly.pdbx_strand_id
1 'polypeptide(L)'
;MNKNTFTAVKLPKGEMNVYDFGGIKLHAYKTNDFIDDEVFVVEKDGKAVIIESPCFFDNNKELEDYLRNVDVAGMLIAYHGAGGSFMPNVPKYATENAVEYSENGGGKTLINNFTAAFGDAFDKSVHKITNVIGEGEIVIGGIRFIIQQTADAFDIEIPEINAVYTHMLGHDCHSIVAGAGHADAIIAQLKGYIDRDFGLILTSHYTPEDLY
;
A
#
# COMPACT_ATOMS: atom_id res chain seq x y z
N MET A 1 -0.13 23.35 13.37
CA MET A 1 -0.01 21.87 13.36
C MET A 1 1.45 21.49 13.23
N ASN A 2 1.94 20.58 14.04
CA ASN A 2 3.28 20.06 13.84
C ASN A 2 3.24 19.20 12.57
N LYS A 3 3.97 19.62 11.55
CA LYS A 3 4.23 18.73 10.40
C LYS A 3 4.83 17.45 10.97
N ASN A 4 4.27 16.32 10.58
CA ASN A 4 4.85 15.03 10.98
C ASN A 4 6.31 15.00 10.51
N THR A 5 7.22 14.98 11.47
CA THR A 5 8.65 14.89 11.16
C THR A 5 8.99 13.41 10.96
N PHE A 6 9.80 13.14 9.96
CA PHE A 6 10.31 11.79 9.70
C PHE A 6 11.83 11.77 9.70
N THR A 7 12.37 10.58 9.90
CA THR A 7 13.79 10.31 9.68
C THR A 7 13.95 9.64 8.31
N ALA A 8 14.67 10.29 7.41
CA ALA A 8 14.98 9.71 6.10
C ALA A 8 16.17 8.74 6.22
N VAL A 9 16.00 7.54 5.66
CA VAL A 9 17.04 6.53 5.53
C VAL A 9 17.23 6.25 4.04
N LYS A 10 18.38 6.62 3.50
CA LYS A 10 18.72 6.34 2.11
C LYS A 10 19.10 4.87 1.96
N LEU A 11 18.43 4.19 1.07
CA LEU A 11 18.69 2.81 0.70
C LEU A 11 19.43 2.76 -0.65
N PRO A 12 20.02 1.62 -1.05
CA PRO A 12 20.73 1.48 -2.31
C PRO A 12 19.90 1.81 -3.56
N LYS A 13 18.60 1.51 -3.54
CA LYS A 13 17.65 1.77 -4.63
C LYS A 13 16.68 2.89 -4.27
N GLY A 14 15.98 2.73 -3.17
CA GLY A 14 14.92 3.62 -2.74
C GLY A 14 15.29 4.52 -1.57
N GLU A 15 14.27 5.06 -0.96
CA GLU A 15 14.35 5.88 0.23
C GLU A 15 13.28 5.46 1.23
N MET A 16 13.63 5.40 2.51
CA MET A 16 12.70 5.06 3.57
C MET A 16 12.49 6.27 4.49
N ASN A 17 11.25 6.74 4.59
CA ASN A 17 10.86 7.78 5.53
C ASN A 17 10.19 7.15 6.74
N VAL A 18 10.76 7.33 7.92
CA VAL A 18 10.27 6.74 9.16
C VAL A 18 9.63 7.80 10.03
N TYR A 19 8.33 7.69 10.24
CA TYR A 19 7.53 8.52 11.14
C TYR A 19 7.33 7.80 12.47
N ASP A 20 7.54 8.48 13.60
CA ASP A 20 7.34 7.93 14.95
C ASP A 20 6.15 8.62 15.63
N PHE A 21 5.13 7.84 15.93
CA PHE A 21 3.90 8.28 16.60
C PHE A 21 3.84 7.87 18.08
N GLY A 22 5.01 7.67 18.70
CA GLY A 22 5.06 7.37 20.15
C GLY A 22 4.69 5.93 20.50
N GLY A 23 5.34 4.96 19.85
CA GLY A 23 5.13 3.52 20.11
C GLY A 23 4.61 2.76 18.90
N ILE A 24 4.20 3.47 17.87
CA ILE A 24 3.91 2.93 16.55
C ILE A 24 4.70 3.72 15.51
N LYS A 25 5.28 3.04 14.55
CA LYS A 25 6.04 3.67 13.47
C LYS A 25 5.40 3.38 12.12
N LEU A 26 5.41 4.38 11.26
CA LEU A 26 5.10 4.24 9.85
C LEU A 26 6.40 4.37 9.06
N HIS A 27 6.74 3.35 8.31
CA HIS A 27 7.85 3.37 7.37
C HIS A 27 7.26 3.49 5.98
N ALA A 28 7.54 4.58 5.29
CA ALA A 28 7.13 4.83 3.92
C ALA A 28 8.33 4.57 3.00
N TYR A 29 8.29 3.48 2.27
CA TYR A 29 9.33 3.06 1.35
C TYR A 29 9.00 3.53 -0.06
N LYS A 30 9.69 4.57 -0.49
CA LYS A 30 9.67 5.04 -1.87
C LYS A 30 10.69 4.24 -2.68
N THR A 31 10.19 3.48 -3.63
CA THR A 31 11.01 2.50 -4.36
C THR A 31 12.01 3.12 -5.34
N ASN A 32 11.70 4.31 -5.89
CA ASN A 32 12.44 4.94 -7.00
C ASN A 32 12.62 3.98 -8.19
N ASP A 33 11.65 3.12 -8.42
CA ASP A 33 11.60 2.23 -9.57
C ASP A 33 10.93 2.88 -10.79
N PHE A 34 10.60 2.11 -11.81
CA PHE A 34 10.05 2.61 -13.08
C PHE A 34 8.61 3.14 -12.97
N ILE A 35 7.90 2.87 -11.89
CA ILE A 35 6.51 3.28 -11.65
C ILE A 35 6.37 4.10 -10.36
N ASP A 36 7.49 4.41 -9.69
CA ASP A 36 7.54 5.20 -8.45
C ASP A 36 6.62 4.65 -7.36
N ASP A 37 6.59 3.32 -7.18
CA ASP A 37 5.80 2.67 -6.14
C ASP A 37 6.18 3.17 -4.75
N GLU A 38 5.19 3.21 -3.86
CA GLU A 38 5.39 3.46 -2.44
C GLU A 38 4.71 2.37 -1.60
N VAL A 39 5.48 1.77 -0.71
CA VAL A 39 5.05 0.67 0.16
C VAL A 39 5.13 1.12 1.60
N PHE A 40 4.10 0.83 2.39
CA PHE A 40 4.04 1.24 3.78
C PHE A 40 4.21 0.06 4.72
N VAL A 41 4.98 0.29 5.80
CA VAL A 41 5.15 -0.69 6.88
C VAL A 41 4.72 -0.03 8.17
N VAL A 42 3.73 -0.61 8.84
CA VAL A 42 3.27 -0.15 10.16
C VAL A 42 3.87 -1.08 11.20
N GLU A 43 4.73 -0.54 12.07
CA GLU A 43 5.43 -1.30 13.10
C GLU A 43 4.94 -0.91 14.49
N LYS A 44 4.64 -1.91 15.33
CA LYS A 44 4.23 -1.75 16.72
C LYS A 44 4.72 -2.94 17.55
N ASP A 45 5.35 -2.66 18.68
CA ASP A 45 5.81 -3.69 19.63
C ASP A 45 6.67 -4.80 18.99
N GLY A 46 7.53 -4.44 18.01
CA GLY A 46 8.41 -5.35 17.29
C GLY A 46 7.74 -6.21 16.21
N LYS A 47 6.44 -5.99 15.95
CA LYS A 47 5.70 -6.61 14.86
C LYS A 47 5.36 -5.59 13.79
N ALA A 48 5.32 -6.02 12.55
CA ALA A 48 4.98 -5.15 11.43
C ALA A 48 3.89 -5.73 10.54
N VAL A 49 3.13 -4.84 9.91
CA VAL A 49 2.20 -5.16 8.82
C VAL A 49 2.58 -4.30 7.63
N ILE A 50 2.69 -4.94 6.47
CA ILE A 50 3.04 -4.27 5.22
C ILE A 50 1.76 -3.99 4.43
N ILE A 51 1.65 -2.81 3.86
CA ILE A 51 0.58 -2.41 2.95
C ILE A 51 1.18 -2.33 1.55
N GLU A 52 0.66 -3.11 0.64
CA GLU A 52 1.18 -3.39 -0.70
C GLU A 52 2.52 -4.13 -0.72
N SER A 53 3.12 -4.25 -1.87
CA SER A 53 4.45 -4.81 -2.08
C SER A 53 5.15 -4.09 -3.22
N PRO A 54 6.48 -4.02 -3.22
CA PRO A 54 7.19 -3.62 -4.41
C PRO A 54 6.93 -4.61 -5.55
N CYS A 55 7.03 -4.13 -6.80
CA CYS A 55 6.81 -4.94 -7.98
C CYS A 55 8.08 -5.28 -8.75
N PHE A 56 9.25 -4.80 -8.31
CA PHE A 56 10.53 -5.05 -8.95
C PHE A 56 11.44 -5.86 -8.03
N PHE A 57 12.13 -6.88 -8.58
CA PHE A 57 12.96 -7.81 -7.80
C PHE A 57 14.03 -7.12 -6.94
N ASP A 58 14.65 -6.08 -7.47
CA ASP A 58 15.69 -5.34 -6.71
C ASP A 58 15.08 -4.63 -5.48
N ASN A 59 13.87 -4.06 -5.62
CA ASN A 59 13.15 -3.40 -4.52
C ASN A 59 12.59 -4.42 -3.52
N ASN A 60 12.11 -5.58 -4.00
CA ASN A 60 11.70 -6.69 -3.14
C ASN A 60 12.85 -7.06 -2.21
N LYS A 61 14.03 -7.32 -2.79
CA LYS A 61 15.22 -7.68 -2.02
C LYS A 61 15.65 -6.59 -1.04
N GLU A 62 15.62 -5.32 -1.46
CA GLU A 62 16.01 -4.19 -0.62
C GLU A 62 15.10 -4.07 0.61
N LEU A 63 13.77 -4.16 0.42
CA LEU A 63 12.82 -4.07 1.52
C LEU A 63 12.89 -5.30 2.43
N GLU A 64 13.10 -6.51 1.89
CA GLU A 64 13.36 -7.71 2.69
C GLU A 64 14.62 -7.57 3.55
N ASP A 65 15.70 -7.04 2.97
CA ASP A 65 16.96 -6.78 3.70
C ASP A 65 16.77 -5.73 4.82
N TYR A 66 15.96 -4.70 4.57
CA TYR A 66 15.61 -3.69 5.56
C TYR A 66 14.80 -4.30 6.72
N LEU A 67 13.84 -5.14 6.43
CA LEU A 67 12.94 -5.76 7.41
C LEU A 67 13.46 -7.07 8.02
N ARG A 68 14.69 -7.49 7.73
CA ARG A 68 15.24 -8.82 8.14
C ARG A 68 15.15 -9.14 9.62
N ASN A 69 15.11 -8.12 10.49
CA ASN A 69 15.04 -8.26 11.95
C ASN A 69 13.67 -7.87 12.53
N VAL A 70 12.66 -7.69 11.67
CA VAL A 70 11.30 -7.31 12.06
C VAL A 70 10.40 -8.52 11.90
N ASP A 71 9.54 -8.79 12.88
CA ASP A 71 8.52 -9.84 12.80
C ASP A 71 7.34 -9.33 11.94
N VAL A 72 7.32 -9.70 10.66
CA VAL A 72 6.25 -9.32 9.74
C VAL A 72 5.04 -10.24 9.94
N ALA A 73 4.02 -9.73 10.61
CA ALA A 73 2.80 -10.47 10.98
C ALA A 73 1.82 -10.65 9.83
N GLY A 74 1.90 -9.82 8.78
CA GLY A 74 1.02 -9.91 7.62
C GLY A 74 1.25 -8.83 6.59
N MET A 75 0.61 -9.01 5.43
CA MET A 75 0.58 -8.04 4.34
C MET A 75 -0.85 -7.79 3.90
N LEU A 76 -1.22 -6.55 3.69
CA LEU A 76 -2.48 -6.13 3.09
C LEU A 76 -2.24 -5.82 1.62
N ILE A 77 -2.78 -6.63 0.72
CA ILE A 77 -2.67 -6.47 -0.73
C ILE A 77 -3.95 -5.81 -1.22
N ALA A 78 -3.91 -4.47 -1.33
CA ALA A 78 -5.12 -3.66 -1.47
C ALA A 78 -5.62 -3.56 -2.91
N TYR A 79 -4.74 -3.64 -3.89
CA TYR A 79 -5.13 -3.40 -5.27
C TYR A 79 -4.73 -4.55 -6.20
N HIS A 80 -3.51 -4.60 -6.69
CA HIS A 80 -3.08 -5.65 -7.60
C HIS A 80 -2.13 -6.64 -6.92
N GLY A 81 -2.15 -7.88 -7.42
CA GLY A 81 -1.39 -8.97 -6.80
C GLY A 81 0.03 -9.18 -7.33
N ALA A 82 0.62 -8.27 -8.14
CA ALA A 82 2.00 -8.42 -8.62
C ALA A 82 3.01 -8.32 -7.47
N GLY A 83 4.23 -8.80 -7.68
CA GLY A 83 5.26 -8.82 -6.63
C GLY A 83 5.17 -10.04 -5.72
N GLY A 84 4.53 -11.12 -6.17
CA GLY A 84 4.22 -12.30 -5.35
C GLY A 84 5.42 -13.07 -4.81
N SER A 85 6.63 -12.83 -5.32
CA SER A 85 7.86 -13.40 -4.75
C SER A 85 8.32 -12.69 -3.47
N PHE A 86 7.83 -11.48 -3.21
CA PHE A 86 8.14 -10.74 -2.00
C PHE A 86 7.52 -11.42 -0.77
N MET A 87 8.35 -11.75 0.19
CA MET A 87 7.96 -12.39 1.46
C MET A 87 6.92 -13.51 1.29
N PRO A 88 7.22 -14.59 0.52
CA PRO A 88 6.21 -15.58 0.09
C PRO A 88 5.57 -16.36 1.26
N ASN A 89 6.21 -16.39 2.42
CA ASN A 89 5.74 -17.13 3.59
C ASN A 89 4.95 -16.26 4.59
N VAL A 90 4.89 -14.94 4.38
CA VAL A 90 4.11 -14.03 5.23
C VAL A 90 2.62 -14.14 4.87
N PRO A 91 1.70 -14.23 5.86
CA PRO A 91 0.27 -14.23 5.61
C PRO A 91 -0.18 -12.99 4.82
N LYS A 92 -0.98 -13.20 3.77
CA LYS A 92 -1.48 -12.14 2.89
C LYS A 92 -2.98 -12.03 2.99
N TYR A 93 -3.45 -10.80 3.10
CA TYR A 93 -4.84 -10.42 3.30
C TYR A 93 -5.31 -9.56 2.12
N ALA A 94 -6.44 -9.90 1.53
CA ALA A 94 -7.10 -9.10 0.50
C ALA A 94 -8.61 -9.29 0.57
N THR A 95 -9.38 -8.36 0.02
CA THR A 95 -10.82 -8.52 -0.16
C THR A 95 -11.11 -9.37 -1.40
N GLU A 96 -12.32 -9.94 -1.45
CA GLU A 96 -12.72 -10.80 -2.58
C GLU A 96 -12.65 -10.07 -3.91
N ASN A 97 -13.09 -8.80 -3.96
CA ASN A 97 -13.01 -7.98 -5.17
C ASN A 97 -11.58 -7.68 -5.60
N ALA A 98 -10.64 -7.45 -4.68
CA ALA A 98 -9.22 -7.25 -5.01
C ALA A 98 -8.59 -8.53 -5.58
N VAL A 99 -8.96 -9.70 -5.04
CA VAL A 99 -8.54 -11.00 -5.59
C VAL A 99 -9.09 -11.17 -7.01
N GLU A 100 -10.39 -10.96 -7.20
CA GLU A 100 -11.04 -11.09 -8.51
C GLU A 100 -10.45 -10.11 -9.53
N TYR A 101 -10.19 -8.86 -9.13
CA TYR A 101 -9.54 -7.87 -9.98
C TYR A 101 -8.14 -8.33 -10.43
N SER A 102 -7.35 -8.88 -9.52
CA SER A 102 -5.99 -9.36 -9.81
C SER A 102 -5.98 -10.60 -10.71
N GLU A 103 -6.91 -11.53 -10.52
CA GLU A 103 -6.91 -12.82 -11.23
C GLU A 103 -7.62 -12.76 -12.58
N ASN A 104 -8.75 -12.05 -12.66
CA ASN A 104 -9.65 -12.06 -13.81
C ASN A 104 -9.93 -10.67 -14.38
N GLY A 105 -9.64 -9.62 -13.63
CA GLY A 105 -9.95 -8.22 -13.98
C GLY A 105 -8.78 -7.44 -14.56
N GLY A 106 -8.84 -6.12 -14.33
CA GLY A 106 -7.86 -5.15 -14.82
C GLY A 106 -6.45 -5.38 -14.31
N GLY A 107 -6.29 -5.90 -13.10
CA GLY A 107 -4.99 -6.22 -12.51
C GLY A 107 -4.19 -7.22 -13.34
N LYS A 108 -4.84 -8.24 -13.89
CA LYS A 108 -4.18 -9.18 -14.82
C LYS A 108 -3.68 -8.50 -16.08
N THR A 109 -4.46 -7.58 -16.64
CA THR A 109 -4.06 -6.79 -17.81
C THR A 109 -2.87 -5.88 -17.47
N LEU A 110 -2.89 -5.25 -16.32
CA LEU A 110 -1.80 -4.40 -15.81
C LEU A 110 -0.50 -5.21 -15.68
N ILE A 111 -0.53 -6.38 -15.06
CA ILE A 111 0.63 -7.27 -14.93
C ILE A 111 1.20 -7.66 -16.29
N ASN A 112 0.34 -7.98 -17.26
CA ASN A 112 0.79 -8.30 -18.61
C ASN A 112 1.47 -7.11 -19.30
N ASN A 113 0.90 -5.91 -19.15
CA ASN A 113 1.46 -4.69 -19.72
C ASN A 113 2.81 -4.35 -19.09
N PHE A 114 2.94 -4.45 -17.77
CA PHE A 114 4.19 -4.21 -17.06
C PHE A 114 5.25 -5.27 -17.39
N THR A 115 4.85 -6.54 -17.53
CA THR A 115 5.74 -7.60 -17.99
C THR A 115 6.30 -7.28 -19.38
N ALA A 116 5.46 -6.80 -20.29
CA ALA A 116 5.89 -6.41 -21.64
C ALA A 116 6.80 -5.17 -21.64
N ALA A 117 6.55 -4.21 -20.73
CA ALA A 117 7.31 -2.97 -20.62
C ALA A 117 8.67 -3.15 -19.93
N PHE A 118 8.73 -3.92 -18.85
CA PHE A 118 9.87 -3.98 -17.94
C PHE A 118 10.63 -5.32 -17.94
N GLY A 119 10.07 -6.34 -18.62
CA GLY A 119 10.74 -7.63 -18.79
C GLY A 119 11.11 -8.32 -17.48
N ASP A 120 12.36 -8.79 -17.40
CA ASP A 120 12.85 -9.60 -16.28
C ASP A 120 13.09 -8.80 -14.97
N ALA A 121 13.03 -7.47 -15.01
CA ALA A 121 13.13 -6.66 -13.80
C ALA A 121 11.83 -6.68 -12.97
N PHE A 122 10.69 -6.89 -13.63
CA PHE A 122 9.37 -6.88 -13.02
C PHE A 122 8.97 -8.26 -12.48
N ASP A 123 8.53 -8.33 -11.23
CA ASP A 123 8.00 -9.54 -10.62
C ASP A 123 6.52 -9.74 -10.98
N LYS A 124 6.30 -10.46 -12.06
CA LYS A 124 4.96 -10.80 -12.57
C LYS A 124 4.24 -11.89 -11.76
N SER A 125 4.88 -12.47 -10.76
CA SER A 125 4.22 -13.47 -9.92
C SER A 125 3.10 -12.82 -9.10
N VAL A 126 2.02 -13.57 -8.91
CA VAL A 126 0.85 -13.08 -8.17
C VAL A 126 0.93 -13.55 -6.72
N HIS A 127 0.61 -12.65 -5.80
CA HIS A 127 0.53 -13.00 -4.39
C HIS A 127 -0.51 -14.08 -4.15
N LYS A 128 -0.10 -15.12 -3.41
CA LYS A 128 -1.04 -16.10 -2.90
C LYS A 128 -1.75 -15.54 -1.68
N ILE A 129 -2.98 -15.08 -1.84
CA ILE A 129 -3.81 -14.61 -0.73
C ILE A 129 -4.16 -15.78 0.17
N THR A 130 -3.83 -15.68 1.45
CA THR A 130 -4.06 -16.70 2.46
C THR A 130 -5.29 -16.40 3.32
N ASN A 131 -5.72 -15.13 3.36
CA ASN A 131 -6.85 -14.68 4.16
C ASN A 131 -7.71 -13.72 3.33
N VAL A 132 -8.90 -14.15 2.95
CA VAL A 132 -9.89 -13.25 2.35
C VAL A 132 -10.62 -12.52 3.48
N ILE A 133 -10.65 -11.19 3.40
CA ILE A 133 -11.24 -10.31 4.42
C ILE A 133 -12.41 -9.52 3.84
N GLY A 134 -13.32 -9.10 4.70
CA GLY A 134 -14.43 -8.20 4.37
C GLY A 134 -14.19 -6.78 4.85
N GLU A 135 -15.19 -5.91 4.62
CA GLU A 135 -15.24 -4.58 5.23
C GLU A 135 -15.30 -4.64 6.75
N GLY A 136 -14.75 -3.61 7.39
CA GLY A 136 -14.78 -3.43 8.83
C GLY A 136 -13.44 -3.56 9.49
N GLU A 137 -13.46 -3.73 10.80
CA GLU A 137 -12.26 -3.77 11.62
C GLU A 137 -11.57 -5.14 11.57
N ILE A 138 -10.25 -5.11 11.41
CA ILE A 138 -9.40 -6.27 11.54
C ILE A 138 -8.15 -5.93 12.37
N VAL A 139 -7.57 -6.93 13.04
CA VAL A 139 -6.33 -6.78 13.81
C VAL A 139 -5.29 -7.76 13.28
N ILE A 140 -4.14 -7.23 12.85
CA ILE A 140 -3.01 -8.03 12.38
C ILE A 140 -1.78 -7.60 13.19
N GLY A 141 -1.06 -8.52 13.79
CA GLY A 141 0.15 -8.21 14.57
C GLY A 141 -0.08 -7.28 15.77
N GLY A 142 -1.34 -7.15 16.24
CA GLY A 142 -1.71 -6.21 17.31
C GLY A 142 -1.92 -4.77 16.83
N ILE A 143 -1.96 -4.55 15.52
CA ILE A 143 -2.28 -3.26 14.88
C ILE A 143 -3.69 -3.36 14.30
N ARG A 144 -4.50 -2.34 14.53
CA ARG A 144 -5.87 -2.26 14.08
C ARG A 144 -5.95 -1.57 12.73
N PHE A 145 -6.72 -2.16 11.83
CA PHE A 145 -7.04 -1.60 10.52
C PHE A 145 -8.55 -1.59 10.32
N ILE A 146 -9.06 -0.59 9.60
CA ILE A 146 -10.46 -0.56 9.15
C ILE A 146 -10.44 -0.63 7.63
N ILE A 147 -11.04 -1.67 7.09
CA ILE A 147 -11.10 -1.96 5.67
C ILE A 147 -12.37 -1.36 5.07
N GLN A 148 -12.21 -0.57 4.02
CA GLN A 148 -13.32 0.00 3.24
C GLN A 148 -13.20 -0.51 1.82
N GLN A 149 -14.14 -1.34 1.40
CA GLN A 149 -14.12 -1.94 0.08
C GLN A 149 -14.46 -0.92 -1.00
N THR A 150 -13.67 -0.90 -2.06
CA THR A 150 -13.91 -0.14 -3.29
C THR A 150 -14.28 -1.09 -4.44
N ALA A 151 -14.47 -0.58 -5.66
CA ALA A 151 -14.84 -1.41 -6.80
C ALA A 151 -13.79 -2.50 -7.12
N ASP A 152 -12.51 -2.11 -7.15
CA ASP A 152 -11.41 -2.96 -7.62
C ASP A 152 -10.33 -3.18 -6.54
N ALA A 153 -10.49 -2.53 -5.35
CA ALA A 153 -9.49 -2.46 -4.30
C ALA A 153 -10.15 -2.39 -2.92
N PHE A 154 -9.40 -1.93 -1.96
CA PHE A 154 -9.92 -1.46 -0.67
C PHE A 154 -9.01 -0.37 -0.10
N ASP A 155 -9.60 0.58 0.61
CA ASP A 155 -8.89 1.55 1.41
C ASP A 155 -8.67 1.02 2.83
N ILE A 156 -7.63 1.52 3.49
CA ILE A 156 -7.19 1.02 4.79
C ILE A 156 -7.02 2.19 5.74
N GLU A 157 -7.88 2.31 6.74
CA GLU A 157 -7.63 3.25 7.83
C GLU A 157 -6.70 2.62 8.87
N ILE A 158 -5.82 3.45 9.41
CA ILE A 158 -4.89 3.08 10.48
C ILE A 158 -5.17 4.03 11.65
N PRO A 159 -6.16 3.70 12.52
CA PRO A 159 -6.65 4.62 13.53
C PRO A 159 -5.59 5.07 14.53
N GLU A 160 -4.62 4.20 14.84
CA GLU A 160 -3.58 4.51 15.81
C GLU A 160 -2.66 5.66 15.39
N ILE A 161 -2.56 5.95 14.10
CA ILE A 161 -1.74 7.05 13.56
C ILE A 161 -2.57 8.09 12.80
N ASN A 162 -3.91 7.98 12.89
CA ASN A 162 -4.85 8.85 12.19
C ASN A 162 -4.55 8.97 10.69
N ALA A 163 -4.31 7.84 10.03
CA ALA A 163 -3.98 7.77 8.62
C ALA A 163 -5.00 6.96 7.82
N VAL A 164 -5.11 7.23 6.54
CA VAL A 164 -5.82 6.40 5.57
C VAL A 164 -4.91 6.12 4.37
N TYR A 165 -4.82 4.85 4.00
CA TYR A 165 -4.19 4.42 2.75
C TYR A 165 -5.25 4.25 1.67
N THR A 166 -4.95 4.76 0.49
CA THR A 166 -5.82 4.66 -0.68
C THR A 166 -4.97 4.56 -1.95
N HIS A 167 -5.04 3.40 -2.61
CA HIS A 167 -4.21 3.15 -3.79
C HIS A 167 -4.49 4.13 -4.93
N MET A 168 -5.77 4.45 -5.13
CA MET A 168 -6.25 5.14 -6.35
C MET A 168 -6.33 6.66 -6.21
N LEU A 169 -5.92 7.24 -5.09
CA LEU A 169 -5.88 8.69 -4.89
C LEU A 169 -4.44 9.22 -5.00
N GLY A 170 -4.28 10.53 -5.10
CA GLY A 170 -3.00 11.18 -5.31
C GLY A 170 -2.80 11.59 -6.76
N HIS A 171 -1.57 11.60 -7.24
CA HIS A 171 -1.24 12.04 -8.59
C HIS A 171 -1.83 11.15 -9.69
N ASP A 172 -2.14 9.90 -9.39
CA ASP A 172 -2.75 8.98 -10.34
C ASP A 172 -4.24 9.26 -10.60
N CYS A 173 -4.85 10.16 -9.84
CA CYS A 173 -6.24 10.56 -10.05
C CYS A 173 -6.53 11.00 -11.48
N HIS A 174 -5.57 11.56 -12.19
CA HIS A 174 -5.77 11.98 -13.58
C HIS A 174 -6.08 10.80 -14.51
N SER A 175 -5.51 9.63 -14.27
CA SER A 175 -5.79 8.42 -15.06
C SER A 175 -7.23 7.93 -14.83
N ILE A 176 -7.72 8.08 -13.62
CA ILE A 176 -9.07 7.69 -13.22
C ILE A 176 -10.10 8.68 -13.72
N VAL A 177 -9.80 9.98 -13.64
CA VAL A 177 -10.67 11.05 -14.13
C VAL A 177 -10.87 10.98 -15.65
N ALA A 178 -9.91 10.45 -16.40
CA ALA A 178 -10.05 10.18 -17.81
C ALA A 178 -11.10 9.09 -18.13
N GLY A 179 -11.43 8.24 -17.15
CA GLY A 179 -12.54 7.30 -17.22
C GLY A 179 -13.89 7.99 -16.91
N ALA A 180 -14.88 7.87 -17.78
CA ALA A 180 -16.16 8.52 -17.61
C ALA A 180 -16.85 8.12 -16.28
N GLY A 181 -17.23 9.10 -15.48
CA GLY A 181 -18.06 8.91 -14.28
C GLY A 181 -17.34 8.73 -12.95
N HIS A 182 -16.02 8.66 -12.94
CA HIS A 182 -15.27 8.43 -11.69
C HIS A 182 -14.94 9.70 -10.90
N ALA A 183 -14.88 10.87 -11.55
CA ALA A 183 -14.50 12.13 -10.91
C ALA A 183 -15.37 12.48 -9.69
N ASP A 184 -16.69 12.35 -9.81
CA ASP A 184 -17.61 12.67 -8.72
C ASP A 184 -17.43 11.71 -7.53
N ALA A 185 -17.18 10.44 -7.79
CA ALA A 185 -16.92 9.44 -6.76
C ALA A 185 -15.61 9.73 -6.00
N ILE A 186 -14.54 10.08 -6.72
CA ILE A 186 -13.24 10.47 -6.13
C ILE A 186 -13.40 11.74 -5.30
N ILE A 187 -14.11 12.76 -5.83
CA ILE A 187 -14.36 14.00 -5.08
C ILE A 187 -15.17 13.72 -3.80
N ALA A 188 -16.16 12.85 -3.86
CA ALA A 188 -16.96 12.47 -2.69
C ALA A 188 -16.10 11.73 -1.66
N GLN A 189 -15.24 10.82 -2.08
CA GLN A 189 -14.31 10.07 -1.22
C GLN A 189 -13.31 11.02 -0.54
N LEU A 190 -12.66 11.91 -1.30
CA LEU A 190 -11.74 12.92 -0.75
C LEU A 190 -12.40 13.82 0.27
N LYS A 191 -13.62 14.32 -0.03
CA LYS A 191 -14.41 15.11 0.93
C LYS A 191 -14.70 14.31 2.19
N GLY A 192 -15.06 13.03 2.06
CA GLY A 192 -15.27 12.15 3.20
C GLY A 192 -14.03 12.01 4.09
N TYR A 193 -12.84 11.95 3.51
CA TYR A 193 -11.59 11.90 4.28
C TYR A 193 -11.27 13.24 4.94
N ILE A 194 -11.47 14.37 4.26
CA ILE A 194 -11.31 15.71 4.85
C ILE A 194 -12.27 15.89 6.04
N ASP A 195 -13.54 15.53 5.87
CA ASP A 195 -14.57 15.65 6.93
C ASP A 195 -14.25 14.76 8.16
N ARG A 196 -13.49 13.68 7.98
CA ARG A 196 -13.06 12.77 9.04
C ARG A 196 -11.75 13.17 9.71
N ASP A 197 -11.13 14.27 9.27
CA ASP A 197 -9.91 14.87 9.85
C ASP A 197 -8.73 13.89 9.97
N PHE A 198 -8.48 13.12 8.91
CA PHE A 198 -7.27 12.30 8.83
C PHE A 198 -6.03 13.18 8.82
N GLY A 199 -5.01 12.81 9.59
CA GLY A 199 -3.74 13.50 9.64
C GLY A 199 -2.81 13.17 8.46
N LEU A 200 -2.99 12.00 7.85
CA LEU A 200 -2.20 11.53 6.71
C LEU A 200 -3.08 10.82 5.68
N ILE A 201 -2.85 11.10 4.40
CA ILE A 201 -3.23 10.23 3.29
C ILE A 201 -1.96 9.55 2.77
N LEU A 202 -2.02 8.23 2.66
CA LEU A 202 -0.98 7.38 2.13
C LEU A 202 -1.41 6.89 0.75
N THR A 203 -0.59 7.10 -0.27
CA THR A 203 -0.88 6.71 -1.64
C THR A 203 0.21 5.79 -2.19
N SER A 204 -0.10 4.96 -3.19
CA SER A 204 0.82 3.94 -3.68
C SER A 204 2.01 4.45 -4.48
N HIS A 205 2.01 5.73 -4.88
CA HIS A 205 3.06 6.27 -5.76
C HIS A 205 3.72 7.55 -5.22
N TYR A 206 3.39 8.00 -4.04
CA TYR A 206 3.89 9.26 -3.47
C TYR A 206 4.06 9.17 -1.97
N THR A 207 4.97 9.98 -1.46
CA THR A 207 5.18 10.12 -0.02
C THR A 207 3.90 10.55 0.71
N PRO A 208 3.73 10.13 1.98
CA PRO A 208 2.59 10.53 2.79
C PRO A 208 2.37 12.04 2.78
N GLU A 209 1.15 12.47 2.52
CA GLU A 209 0.76 13.86 2.40
C GLU A 209 -0.15 14.27 3.57
N ASP A 210 0.05 15.50 4.08
CA ASP A 210 -0.89 16.09 5.00
C ASP A 210 -2.18 16.47 4.25
N LEU A 211 -3.33 16.18 4.84
CA LEU A 211 -4.62 16.60 4.32
C LEU A 211 -4.88 18.08 4.60
N TYR A 212 -4.77 18.93 3.59
CA TYR A 212 -5.20 20.33 3.63
C TYR A 212 -5.94 20.72 2.36
#